data_a30b72d2fd5846b7d3ed30461cf08df7
#
_entry.id   a30b72d2fd5846b7d3ed30461cf08df7
#
_cell.length_a   1.000
_cell.length_b   1.000
_cell.length_c   1.000
_cell.angle_alpha   90.00
_cell.angle_beta   90.00
_cell.angle_gamma   90.00
#
_symmetry.space_group_name_H-M   'P 1'
#
loop_
_entity.id
_entity.type
_entity.pdbx_description
1 polymer ?
#
loop_
_entity_poly.entity_id
_entity_poly.type
_entity_poly.pdbx_seq_one_letter_code
_entity_poly.pdbx_strand_id
1 'polypeptide(L)'
;YVVNGSVPLVSVLYAGPGEATEGGNGADYIWPQEFDINKNMSGFHFNSYFVGNELDHNRTLMGMGVFCHEFGHALGLPDFYATNGSYDHDDAFGAWSIMDGGAFVNGGRAPEGYTAYERSVMGWLKIKELTDPQDVTLDSYDTENGQQAVLIRNSSKEYFILENRQPGTWYPANQGSGLLLTRIDRKSTRLNSSH
;
A
#
# COMPACT_ATOMS: atom_id res chain seq x y z
N TYR A 1 9.03 15.53 -13.74
CA TYR A 1 10.33 15.36 -13.09
C TYR A 1 11.14 14.32 -13.86
N VAL A 2 12.29 14.72 -14.41
CA VAL A 2 13.12 13.84 -15.26
C VAL A 2 14.44 13.57 -14.54
N VAL A 3 14.84 12.32 -14.48
CA VAL A 3 16.11 11.88 -13.90
C VAL A 3 16.93 11.17 -14.98
N ASN A 4 18.07 11.75 -15.35
CA ASN A 4 18.97 11.18 -16.37
C ASN A 4 18.25 10.82 -17.69
N GLY A 5 17.33 11.68 -18.16
CA GLY A 5 16.56 11.43 -19.37
C GLY A 5 15.37 10.44 -19.21
N SER A 6 15.12 10.00 -17.99
CA SER A 6 14.00 9.10 -17.67
C SER A 6 12.93 9.82 -16.86
N VAL A 7 11.66 9.53 -17.17
CA VAL A 7 10.47 9.86 -16.40
C VAL A 7 10.04 8.60 -15.66
N PRO A 8 10.31 8.49 -14.37
CA PRO A 8 10.05 7.26 -13.61
C PRO A 8 8.57 6.88 -13.56
N LEU A 9 7.71 7.87 -13.36
CA LEU A 9 6.27 7.66 -13.24
C LEU A 9 5.51 8.85 -13.85
N VAL A 10 4.47 8.55 -14.63
CA VAL A 10 3.47 9.53 -15.09
C VAL A 10 2.17 9.27 -14.36
N SER A 11 1.67 10.26 -13.63
CA SER A 11 0.36 10.19 -13.00
C SER A 11 -0.68 10.90 -13.85
N VAL A 12 -1.76 10.19 -14.18
CA VAL A 12 -2.88 10.70 -14.97
C VAL A 12 -4.15 10.60 -14.13
N LEU A 13 -4.74 11.75 -13.80
CA LEU A 13 -6.06 11.80 -13.18
C LEU A 13 -7.06 12.23 -14.24
N TYR A 14 -8.03 11.37 -14.54
CA TYR A 14 -9.08 11.70 -15.51
C TYR A 14 -10.37 12.15 -14.82
N ALA A 15 -11.13 12.99 -15.50
CA ALA A 15 -12.40 13.51 -15.01
C ALA A 15 -13.47 12.42 -14.97
N GLY A 16 -14.22 12.34 -13.87
CA GLY A 16 -15.30 11.38 -13.70
C GLY A 16 -14.97 10.21 -12.79
N PRO A 17 -15.90 9.23 -12.67
CA PRO A 17 -15.73 8.05 -11.86
C PRO A 17 -14.89 6.98 -12.56
N GLY A 18 -14.37 6.05 -11.76
CA GLY A 18 -13.63 4.89 -12.25
C GLY A 18 -14.38 3.57 -12.09
N GLU A 19 -13.97 2.56 -12.84
CA GLU A 19 -14.58 1.24 -12.80
C GLU A 19 -14.57 0.65 -11.38
N ALA A 20 -13.50 0.79 -10.63
CA ALA A 20 -13.37 0.28 -9.27
C ALA A 20 -14.41 0.87 -8.28
N THR A 21 -14.99 2.02 -8.59
CA THR A 21 -15.98 2.69 -7.72
C THR A 21 -17.42 2.57 -8.19
N GLU A 22 -17.68 2.19 -9.46
CA GLU A 22 -19.02 2.09 -10.03
C GLU A 22 -19.67 0.69 -9.84
N GLY A 23 -18.93 -0.27 -9.31
CA GLY A 23 -19.42 -1.63 -9.12
C GLY A 23 -19.85 -2.32 -10.42
N GLY A 24 -20.92 -3.11 -10.40
CA GLY A 24 -21.37 -3.91 -11.56
C GLY A 24 -21.73 -3.14 -12.85
N ASN A 25 -21.76 -1.83 -12.83
CA ASN A 25 -21.98 -0.96 -13.99
C ASN A 25 -20.70 -0.27 -14.47
N GLY A 26 -19.56 -0.64 -13.91
CA GLY A 26 -18.28 0.04 -14.12
C GLY A 26 -17.56 -0.31 -15.41
N ALA A 27 -17.99 -1.32 -16.17
CA ALA A 27 -17.25 -1.86 -17.33
C ALA A 27 -16.98 -0.86 -18.47
N ASP A 28 -17.71 0.27 -18.51
CA ASP A 28 -17.50 1.34 -19.48
C ASP A 28 -16.51 2.43 -18.98
N TYR A 29 -16.01 2.30 -17.77
CA TYR A 29 -15.08 3.24 -17.15
C TYR A 29 -13.66 2.67 -17.13
N ILE A 30 -12.68 3.54 -16.94
CA ILE A 30 -11.27 3.15 -16.84
C ILE A 30 -11.02 2.58 -15.45
N TRP A 31 -10.38 1.41 -15.39
CA TRP A 31 -9.88 0.83 -14.15
C TRP A 31 -8.67 1.64 -13.66
N PRO A 32 -8.65 2.13 -12.40
CA PRO A 32 -7.44 2.70 -11.81
C PRO A 32 -6.35 1.63 -11.77
N GLN A 33 -5.15 1.98 -12.25
CA GLN A 33 -4.04 1.01 -12.31
C GLN A 33 -2.69 1.70 -12.43
N GLU A 34 -1.66 1.02 -11.99
CA GLU A 34 -0.26 1.29 -12.30
C GLU A 34 0.23 0.22 -13.30
N PHE A 35 1.06 0.62 -14.26
CA PHE A 35 1.63 -0.30 -15.22
C PHE A 35 2.95 0.19 -15.81
N ASP A 36 3.87 -0.76 -16.03
CA ASP A 36 5.14 -0.51 -16.72
C ASP A 36 4.94 -0.36 -18.23
N ILE A 37 5.35 0.78 -18.78
CA ILE A 37 5.29 1.02 -20.22
C ILE A 37 6.64 0.92 -20.92
N ASN A 38 7.73 1.24 -20.24
CA ASN A 38 9.10 1.14 -20.75
C ASN A 38 9.26 1.66 -22.18
N LYS A 39 8.81 2.89 -22.47
CA LYS A 39 8.81 3.48 -23.83
C LYS A 39 9.63 4.75 -23.95
N ASN A 40 10.29 4.88 -25.10
CA ASN A 40 10.94 6.13 -25.49
C ASN A 40 9.98 6.98 -26.33
N MET A 41 9.73 8.21 -25.89
CA MET A 41 8.90 9.19 -26.56
C MET A 41 9.51 10.59 -26.42
N SER A 42 9.56 11.36 -27.49
CA SER A 42 10.03 12.75 -27.48
C SER A 42 11.39 12.96 -26.80
N GLY A 43 12.30 12.00 -26.91
CA GLY A 43 13.64 12.07 -26.34
C GLY A 43 13.74 11.68 -24.85
N PHE A 44 12.66 11.20 -24.26
CA PHE A 44 12.63 10.72 -22.87
C PHE A 44 12.23 9.24 -22.80
N HIS A 45 12.75 8.56 -21.80
CA HIS A 45 12.33 7.21 -21.45
C HIS A 45 11.27 7.26 -20.36
N PHE A 46 10.10 6.68 -20.61
CA PHE A 46 8.99 6.58 -19.67
C PHE A 46 8.95 5.16 -19.10
N ASN A 47 9.06 5.01 -17.78
CA ASN A 47 9.10 3.72 -17.11
C ASN A 47 7.69 3.19 -16.88
N SER A 48 6.90 3.89 -16.08
CA SER A 48 5.55 3.46 -15.72
C SER A 48 4.55 4.61 -15.74
N TYR A 49 3.29 4.29 -15.68
CA TYR A 49 2.21 5.26 -15.48
C TYR A 49 1.24 4.75 -14.42
N PHE A 50 0.62 5.69 -13.74
CA PHE A 50 -0.56 5.51 -12.94
C PHE A 50 -1.73 6.25 -13.59
N VAL A 51 -2.90 5.62 -13.65
CA VAL A 51 -4.15 6.26 -14.04
C VAL A 51 -5.17 6.11 -12.93
N GLY A 52 -5.83 7.20 -12.56
CA GLY A 52 -6.85 7.24 -11.53
C GLY A 52 -8.00 8.17 -11.88
N ASN A 53 -9.11 8.00 -11.20
CA ASN A 53 -10.33 8.76 -11.38
C ASN A 53 -10.41 9.95 -10.40
N GLU A 54 -11.09 11.02 -10.84
CA GLU A 54 -11.34 12.20 -10.02
C GLU A 54 -12.49 11.97 -9.03
N LEU A 55 -13.54 11.27 -9.44
CA LEU A 55 -14.80 11.15 -8.70
C LEU A 55 -15.08 9.70 -8.27
N ASP A 56 -15.74 9.55 -7.12
CA ASP A 56 -16.33 8.29 -6.67
C ASP A 56 -17.72 8.05 -7.34
N HIS A 57 -18.39 6.94 -7.01
CA HIS A 57 -19.71 6.61 -7.53
C HIS A 57 -20.80 7.64 -7.17
N ASN A 58 -20.64 8.39 -6.09
CA ASN A 58 -21.54 9.46 -5.69
C ASN A 58 -21.24 10.79 -6.38
N ARG A 59 -20.31 10.82 -7.33
CA ARG A 59 -19.83 12.03 -8.00
C ARG A 59 -19.20 13.04 -7.03
N THR A 60 -18.64 12.57 -5.93
CA THR A 60 -17.83 13.37 -5.03
C THR A 60 -16.36 13.09 -5.27
N LEU A 61 -15.50 14.04 -4.90
CA LEU A 61 -14.06 13.87 -5.09
C LEU A 61 -13.57 12.56 -4.46
N MET A 62 -12.85 11.80 -5.26
CA MET A 62 -12.17 10.59 -4.80
C MET A 62 -11.16 10.96 -3.73
N GLY A 63 -11.03 10.11 -2.70
CA GLY A 63 -9.95 10.22 -1.73
C GLY A 63 -8.61 9.87 -2.35
N MET A 64 -7.55 10.10 -1.60
CA MET A 64 -6.18 9.80 -2.05
C MET A 64 -5.77 8.33 -1.88
N GLY A 65 -6.64 7.50 -1.30
CA GLY A 65 -6.28 6.12 -0.95
C GLY A 65 -5.87 5.27 -2.13
N VAL A 66 -6.68 5.26 -3.21
CA VAL A 66 -6.34 4.54 -4.45
C VAL A 66 -5.07 5.09 -5.08
N PHE A 67 -4.91 6.43 -5.11
CA PHE A 67 -3.68 7.03 -5.61
C PHE A 67 -2.44 6.54 -4.85
N CYS A 68 -2.51 6.49 -3.52
CA CYS A 68 -1.39 6.03 -2.69
C CYS A 68 -1.15 4.51 -2.83
N HIS A 69 -2.20 3.72 -3.06
CA HIS A 69 -2.11 2.30 -3.37
C HIS A 69 -1.32 2.06 -4.67
N GLU A 70 -1.78 2.67 -5.77
CA GLU A 70 -1.11 2.55 -7.08
C GLU A 70 0.33 3.10 -7.05
N PHE A 71 0.54 4.19 -6.30
CA PHE A 71 1.90 4.69 -6.07
C PHE A 71 2.77 3.68 -5.30
N GLY A 72 2.18 2.89 -4.41
CA GLY A 72 2.84 1.78 -3.74
C GLY A 72 3.37 0.73 -4.73
N HIS A 73 2.60 0.42 -5.79
CA HIS A 73 3.07 -0.45 -6.88
C HIS A 73 4.27 0.15 -7.61
N ALA A 74 4.22 1.44 -7.92
CA ALA A 74 5.36 2.14 -8.53
C ALA A 74 6.62 2.14 -7.64
N LEU A 75 6.47 1.94 -6.33
CA LEU A 75 7.56 1.75 -5.38
C LEU A 75 7.98 0.28 -5.21
N GLY A 76 7.31 -0.66 -5.89
CA GLY A 76 7.62 -2.08 -5.89
C GLY A 76 6.88 -2.91 -4.84
N LEU A 77 5.82 -2.39 -4.23
CA LEU A 77 4.98 -3.15 -3.33
C LEU A 77 3.93 -3.96 -4.12
N PRO A 78 3.65 -5.21 -3.77
CA PRO A 78 2.57 -6.00 -4.35
C PRO A 78 1.23 -5.70 -3.65
N ASP A 79 0.13 -6.15 -4.25
CA ASP A 79 -1.14 -6.32 -3.55
C ASP A 79 -1.02 -7.32 -2.41
N PHE A 80 -1.73 -7.07 -1.31
CA PHE A 80 -1.84 -8.00 -0.19
C PHE A 80 -3.21 -8.68 -0.11
N TYR A 81 -4.10 -8.39 -1.03
CA TYR A 81 -5.32 -9.17 -1.26
C TYR A 81 -5.11 -10.21 -2.37
N ALA A 82 -6.00 -11.19 -2.43
CA ALA A 82 -5.92 -12.25 -3.44
C ALA A 82 -6.25 -11.71 -4.84
N THR A 83 -5.28 -11.75 -5.77
CA THR A 83 -5.44 -11.30 -7.16
C THR A 83 -5.83 -12.44 -8.12
N ASN A 84 -5.98 -13.68 -7.62
CA ASN A 84 -6.26 -14.88 -8.41
C ASN A 84 -7.75 -15.17 -8.64
N GLY A 85 -8.64 -14.24 -8.26
CA GLY A 85 -10.09 -14.40 -8.35
C GLY A 85 -10.71 -15.33 -7.30
N SER A 86 -9.92 -15.79 -6.33
CA SER A 86 -10.43 -16.49 -5.15
C SER A 86 -10.95 -15.44 -4.17
N TYR A 87 -12.26 -15.39 -3.99
CA TYR A 87 -12.90 -14.50 -3.02
C TYR A 87 -12.94 -15.07 -1.59
N ASP A 88 -12.24 -16.16 -1.34
CA ASP A 88 -12.18 -16.81 -0.03
C ASP A 88 -11.15 -16.10 0.87
N HIS A 89 -11.56 -15.00 1.51
CA HIS A 89 -10.97 -14.42 2.74
C HIS A 89 -9.44 -14.25 2.80
N ASP A 90 -8.78 -14.05 1.67
CA ASP A 90 -7.32 -13.99 1.59
C ASP A 90 -6.78 -12.56 1.61
N ASP A 91 -7.47 -11.65 2.28
CA ASP A 91 -6.95 -10.31 2.60
C ASP A 91 -5.96 -10.45 3.73
N ALA A 92 -4.66 -10.36 3.42
CA ALA A 92 -3.62 -10.59 4.40
C ALA A 92 -3.61 -9.53 5.51
N PHE A 93 -3.94 -8.30 5.16
CA PHE A 93 -3.98 -7.14 6.05
C PHE A 93 -5.36 -6.50 6.15
N GLY A 94 -6.25 -6.74 5.19
CA GLY A 94 -7.55 -6.09 5.12
C GLY A 94 -7.42 -4.56 5.21
N ALA A 95 -8.21 -3.95 6.07
CA ALA A 95 -8.19 -2.49 6.23
C ALA A 95 -6.95 -1.94 6.97
N TRP A 96 -5.97 -2.76 7.35
CA TRP A 96 -4.76 -2.31 8.06
C TRP A 96 -3.59 -1.93 7.15
N SER A 97 -3.68 -2.16 5.86
CA SER A 97 -2.67 -1.77 4.88
C SER A 97 -3.29 -1.04 3.71
N ILE A 98 -2.59 -0.01 3.23
CA ILE A 98 -3.01 0.70 2.01
C ILE A 98 -2.83 -0.17 0.76
N MET A 99 -1.97 -1.18 0.78
CA MET A 99 -1.81 -2.16 -0.30
C MET A 99 -2.86 -3.28 -0.25
N ASP A 100 -3.91 -3.09 0.56
CA ASP A 100 -5.06 -3.95 0.74
C ASP A 100 -6.31 -3.06 0.92
N GLY A 101 -7.33 -3.47 1.66
CA GLY A 101 -8.56 -2.72 1.92
C GLY A 101 -8.37 -1.36 2.62
N GLY A 102 -7.20 -1.10 3.19
CA GLY A 102 -6.86 0.18 3.85
C GLY A 102 -6.92 1.39 2.92
N ALA A 103 -6.76 1.21 1.61
CA ALA A 103 -6.93 2.27 0.61
C ALA A 103 -8.34 2.88 0.61
N PHE A 104 -9.36 2.12 1.02
CA PHE A 104 -10.76 2.54 1.00
C PHE A 104 -11.29 3.04 2.35
N VAL A 105 -10.44 3.07 3.39
CA VAL A 105 -10.83 3.58 4.70
C VAL A 105 -11.34 5.02 4.58
N ASN A 106 -12.49 5.28 5.20
CA ASN A 106 -13.20 6.55 5.10
C ASN A 106 -13.45 7.01 3.64
N GLY A 107 -13.79 6.08 2.75
CA GLY A 107 -13.98 6.35 1.31
C GLY A 107 -12.70 6.83 0.63
N GLY A 108 -11.54 6.38 1.09
CA GLY A 108 -10.23 6.77 0.59
C GLY A 108 -9.78 8.19 0.98
N ARG A 109 -10.59 8.93 1.75
CA ARG A 109 -10.26 10.32 2.16
C ARG A 109 -9.30 10.39 3.35
N ALA A 110 -9.32 9.35 4.18
CA ALA A 110 -8.35 9.14 5.25
C ALA A 110 -7.92 7.67 5.21
N PRO A 111 -7.19 7.25 4.16
CA PRO A 111 -6.78 5.86 4.00
C PRO A 111 -5.84 5.45 5.13
N GLU A 112 -5.72 4.16 5.33
CA GLU A 112 -4.70 3.60 6.22
C GLU A 112 -3.30 3.80 5.60
N GLY A 113 -2.27 3.80 6.44
CA GLY A 113 -0.90 3.93 5.97
C GLY A 113 -0.25 2.60 5.60
N TYR A 114 0.95 2.69 5.05
CA TYR A 114 1.80 1.52 4.86
C TYR A 114 2.18 0.92 6.22
N THR A 115 2.09 -0.39 6.34
CA THR A 115 2.49 -1.13 7.54
C THR A 115 3.98 -1.00 7.82
N ALA A 116 4.42 -1.37 9.01
CA ALA A 116 5.85 -1.41 9.33
C ALA A 116 6.61 -2.35 8.39
N TYR A 117 5.99 -3.45 7.95
CA TYR A 117 6.56 -4.35 6.95
C TYR A 117 6.84 -3.62 5.63
N GLU A 118 5.83 -2.98 5.04
CA GLU A 118 5.92 -2.25 3.78
C GLU A 118 6.96 -1.13 3.87
N ARG A 119 6.89 -0.32 4.91
CA ARG A 119 7.86 0.77 5.15
C ARG A 119 9.30 0.25 5.31
N SER A 120 9.46 -0.94 5.89
CA SER A 120 10.80 -1.54 6.02
C SER A 120 11.33 -2.06 4.68
N VAL A 121 10.47 -2.63 3.83
CA VAL A 121 10.83 -3.06 2.48
C VAL A 121 11.27 -1.88 1.61
N MET A 122 10.57 -0.76 1.73
CA MET A 122 10.91 0.49 1.04
C MET A 122 12.14 1.21 1.63
N GLY A 123 12.69 0.71 2.74
CA GLY A 123 13.84 1.33 3.42
C GLY A 123 13.49 2.60 4.21
N TRP A 124 12.22 2.91 4.42
CA TRP A 124 11.75 4.08 5.17
C TRP A 124 11.72 3.85 6.68
N LEU A 125 11.63 2.59 7.09
CA LEU A 125 11.63 2.20 8.50
C LEU A 125 12.69 1.14 8.76
N LYS A 126 13.58 1.40 9.70
CA LYS A 126 14.51 0.39 10.22
C LYS A 126 13.89 -0.25 11.46
N ILE A 127 13.47 -1.51 11.32
CA ILE A 127 12.87 -2.27 12.42
C ILE A 127 13.98 -2.90 13.26
N LYS A 128 13.91 -2.72 14.59
CA LYS A 128 14.83 -3.38 15.53
C LYS A 128 14.43 -4.84 15.69
N GLU A 129 15.36 -5.75 15.44
CA GLU A 129 15.18 -7.17 15.75
C GLU A 129 15.46 -7.43 17.25
N LEU A 130 14.52 -8.13 17.90
CA LEU A 130 14.67 -8.59 19.29
C LEU A 130 15.15 -10.04 19.29
N THR A 131 16.32 -10.26 19.89
CA THR A 131 16.95 -11.59 19.98
C THR A 131 16.71 -12.27 21.32
N ASP A 132 16.37 -11.49 22.32
CA ASP A 132 16.19 -11.95 23.70
C ASP A 132 14.90 -11.35 24.30
N PRO A 133 14.27 -12.03 25.27
CA PRO A 133 13.12 -11.49 25.98
C PRO A 133 13.47 -10.18 26.68
N GLN A 134 12.71 -9.13 26.39
CA GLN A 134 12.93 -7.81 26.97
C GLN A 134 11.62 -6.98 26.93
N ASP A 135 11.50 -6.01 27.81
CA ASP A 135 10.47 -5.01 27.74
C ASP A 135 10.81 -3.97 26.66
N VAL A 136 9.83 -3.61 25.85
CA VAL A 136 9.98 -2.64 24.76
C VAL A 136 8.82 -1.68 24.77
N THR A 137 9.11 -0.40 24.67
CA THR A 137 8.10 0.63 24.41
C THR A 137 8.06 0.93 22.90
N LEU A 138 6.87 0.91 22.33
CA LEU A 138 6.65 1.27 20.95
C LEU A 138 5.93 2.61 20.84
N ASP A 139 6.53 3.54 20.12
CA ASP A 139 5.90 4.78 19.71
C ASP A 139 4.77 4.51 18.70
N SER A 140 3.84 5.45 18.56
CA SER A 140 2.80 5.35 17.55
C SER A 140 3.41 5.26 16.14
N TYR A 141 2.79 4.49 15.28
CA TYR A 141 3.28 4.23 13.92
C TYR A 141 3.34 5.48 13.02
N ASP A 142 2.64 6.54 13.35
CA ASP A 142 2.65 7.83 12.64
C ASP A 142 3.64 8.86 13.24
N THR A 143 4.45 8.47 14.22
CA THR A 143 5.47 9.31 14.82
C THR A 143 6.65 9.48 13.85
N GLU A 144 7.16 10.69 13.67
CA GLU A 144 8.30 10.93 12.76
C GLU A 144 9.59 10.24 13.22
N ASN A 145 9.79 10.17 14.52
CA ASN A 145 10.99 9.58 15.13
C ASN A 145 10.57 8.64 16.26
N GLY A 146 11.38 7.61 16.49
CA GLY A 146 11.15 6.66 17.57
C GLY A 146 11.11 5.21 17.10
N GLN A 147 10.83 4.31 18.04
CA GLN A 147 10.74 2.89 17.80
C GLN A 147 9.28 2.51 17.54
N GLN A 148 8.85 2.61 16.30
CA GLN A 148 7.47 2.36 15.89
C GLN A 148 7.14 0.87 15.77
N ALA A 149 8.15 0.02 15.55
CA ALA A 149 7.98 -1.41 15.39
C ALA A 149 9.19 -2.19 15.88
N VAL A 150 8.95 -3.47 16.19
CA VAL A 150 10.00 -4.48 16.47
C VAL A 150 9.75 -5.73 15.66
N LEU A 151 10.82 -6.49 15.42
CA LEU A 151 10.80 -7.75 14.71
C LEU A 151 11.28 -8.87 15.65
N ILE A 152 10.56 -9.99 15.63
CA ILE A 152 10.94 -11.22 16.33
C ILE A 152 11.05 -12.34 15.30
N ARG A 153 12.23 -12.92 15.17
CA ARG A 153 12.51 -13.94 14.16
C ARG A 153 12.36 -15.35 14.74
N ASN A 154 11.53 -16.16 14.08
CA ASN A 154 11.44 -17.58 14.36
C ASN A 154 12.41 -18.41 13.51
N SER A 155 12.60 -18.01 12.23
CA SER A 155 13.52 -18.65 11.31
C SER A 155 13.98 -17.67 10.22
N SER A 156 14.85 -18.11 9.33
CA SER A 156 15.25 -17.29 8.16
C SER A 156 14.08 -16.93 7.22
N LYS A 157 12.96 -17.67 7.31
CA LYS A 157 11.79 -17.50 6.45
C LYS A 157 10.54 -17.01 7.19
N GLU A 158 10.52 -17.11 8.51
CA GLU A 158 9.36 -16.74 9.31
C GLU A 158 9.75 -15.77 10.42
N TYR A 159 9.03 -14.67 10.51
CA TYR A 159 9.21 -13.66 11.55
C TYR A 159 7.91 -12.89 11.80
N PHE A 160 7.88 -12.23 12.94
CA PHE A 160 6.76 -11.42 13.38
C PHE A 160 7.20 -9.97 13.48
N ILE A 161 6.33 -9.06 13.06
CA ILE A 161 6.49 -7.62 13.26
C ILE A 161 5.36 -7.16 14.18
N LEU A 162 5.73 -6.42 15.21
CA LEU A 162 4.79 -5.78 16.12
C LEU A 162 4.92 -4.27 15.93
N GLU A 163 3.79 -3.60 15.67
CA GLU A 163 3.73 -2.15 15.54
C GLU A 163 2.57 -1.56 16.38
N ASN A 164 2.76 -0.35 16.88
CA ASN A 164 1.77 0.32 17.70
C ASN A 164 0.86 1.19 16.84
N ARG A 165 -0.36 0.73 16.59
CA ARG A 165 -1.39 1.45 15.84
C ARG A 165 -2.21 2.32 16.79
N GLN A 166 -2.20 3.62 16.55
CA GLN A 166 -3.00 4.59 17.28
C GLN A 166 -3.61 5.59 16.30
N PRO A 167 -4.83 6.06 16.50
CA PRO A 167 -5.34 7.19 15.75
C PRO A 167 -4.40 8.38 15.91
N GLY A 168 -4.05 9.02 14.82
CA GLY A 168 -3.10 10.10 14.80
C GLY A 168 -3.47 11.19 13.80
N THR A 169 -2.55 12.11 13.57
CA THR A 169 -2.77 13.24 12.65
C THR A 169 -2.99 12.78 11.21
N TRP A 170 -2.21 11.80 10.77
CA TRP A 170 -2.25 11.30 9.40
C TRP A 170 -3.30 10.21 9.18
N TYR A 171 -3.63 9.47 10.23
CA TYR A 171 -4.53 8.32 10.17
C TYR A 171 -5.63 8.42 11.24
N PRO A 172 -6.49 9.45 11.15
CA PRO A 172 -7.50 9.71 12.18
C PRO A 172 -8.64 8.68 12.20
N ALA A 173 -8.82 7.95 11.11
CA ALA A 173 -9.90 6.99 10.89
C ALA A 173 -9.41 5.53 10.84
N ASN A 174 -8.24 5.24 11.44
CA ASN A 174 -7.73 3.88 11.46
C ASN A 174 -8.73 2.88 12.09
N GLN A 175 -8.55 1.60 11.79
CA GLN A 175 -9.51 0.54 12.15
C GLN A 175 -9.56 0.22 13.65
N GLY A 176 -8.63 0.77 14.45
CA GLY A 176 -8.56 0.55 15.89
C GLY A 176 -7.26 1.04 16.50
N SER A 177 -7.07 0.78 17.77
CA SER A 177 -5.86 1.14 18.51
C SER A 177 -5.29 -0.05 19.23
N GLY A 178 -3.98 -0.14 19.28
CA GLY A 178 -3.26 -1.18 20.00
C GLY A 178 -2.09 -1.75 19.22
N LEU A 179 -1.69 -2.93 19.63
CA LEU A 179 -0.57 -3.64 19.03
C LEU A 179 -1.04 -4.48 17.84
N LEU A 180 -0.58 -4.13 16.65
CA LEU A 180 -0.77 -4.94 15.45
C LEU A 180 0.38 -5.93 15.33
N LEU A 181 0.04 -7.23 15.28
CA LEU A 181 0.99 -8.32 15.06
C LEU A 181 0.86 -8.82 13.62
N THR A 182 1.91 -8.66 12.84
CA THR A 182 2.01 -9.18 11.49
C THR A 182 2.94 -10.39 11.45
N ARG A 183 2.47 -11.51 10.89
CA ARG A 183 3.29 -12.69 10.63
C ARG A 183 3.74 -12.68 9.17
N ILE A 184 5.03 -12.72 8.95
CA ILE A 184 5.63 -12.88 7.62
C ILE A 184 6.13 -14.32 7.51
N ASP A 185 5.58 -15.06 6.53
CA ASP A 185 5.95 -16.45 6.25
C ASP A 185 6.34 -16.60 4.77
N ARG A 186 7.62 -16.74 4.51
CA ARG A 186 8.17 -16.90 3.16
C ARG A 186 8.25 -18.37 2.76
N LYS A 187 7.15 -19.10 2.82
CA LYS A 187 7.12 -20.54 2.46
C LYS A 187 7.38 -20.79 0.97
N SER A 188 7.07 -19.86 0.11
CA SER A 188 7.33 -19.97 -1.34
C SER A 188 7.58 -18.60 -1.93
N THR A 189 8.76 -18.39 -2.50
CA THR A 189 9.04 -17.26 -3.35
C THR A 189 8.55 -17.55 -4.77
N ARG A 190 7.25 -17.47 -5.00
CA ARG A 190 6.71 -17.09 -6.29
C ARG A 190 5.94 -15.80 -6.06
N LEU A 191 6.66 -14.71 -6.13
CA LEU A 191 6.08 -13.44 -6.53
C LEU A 191 5.58 -13.68 -7.96
N ASN A 192 4.30 -13.95 -8.13
CA ASN A 192 3.68 -13.83 -9.42
C ASN A 192 3.49 -12.34 -9.68
N SER A 193 4.55 -11.70 -10.13
CA SER A 193 4.43 -10.46 -10.88
C SER A 193 4.02 -10.83 -12.28
N SER A 194 2.73 -10.98 -12.51
CA SER A 194 2.14 -11.09 -13.83
C SER A 194 0.84 -10.30 -13.82
N HIS A 195 0.96 -9.08 -14.21
CA HIS A 195 -0.12 -8.30 -14.79
C HIS A 195 0.22 -8.02 -16.24
#